data_3399d69e46de642ceacd088975ed20dc
#
_entry.id   3399d69e46de642ceacd088975ed20dc
#
_cell.length_a   1.000
_cell.length_b   1.000
_cell.length_c   1.000
_cell.angle_alpha   90.00
_cell.angle_beta   90.00
_cell.angle_gamma   90.00
#
_symmetry.space_group_name_H-M   'P 1'
#
loop_
_entity.id
_entity.type
_entity.pdbx_description
1 polymer ?
#
loop_
_entity_poly.entity_id
_entity_poly.type
_entity_poly.pdbx_seq_one_letter_code
_entity_poly.pdbx_strand_id
1 'polypeptide(L)'
;MDQTLSPVTGDYTRSRIYSLQNAVYIRLETPLGSYWADPTLGSRLHELRREKDLPRVRLLAEQYARQALQSLLDDGRAESITVDTRDGQKGWLVLLVTVTDGTGEPYTLQHPVRIR
;
A
#
# COMPACT_ATOMS: atom_id res chain seq x y z
N MET A 1 2.00 23.92 -10.98
CA MET A 1 2.57 23.49 -11.30
C MET A 1 3.18 22.89 -11.53
N ASP A 2 3.27 22.68 -11.73
CA ASP A 2 4.10 22.22 -11.78
C ASP A 2 4.87 22.09 -12.66
N GLN A 3 4.88 22.68 -13.19
CA GLN A 3 5.88 22.65 -13.72
C GLN A 3 6.99 22.32 -13.31
N THR A 4 6.94 22.17 -12.27
CA THR A 4 8.06 21.59 -11.64
C THR A 4 8.42 20.25 -12.21
N LEU A 5 7.56 19.69 -12.98
CA LEU A 5 7.91 18.49 -13.72
C LEU A 5 8.91 18.84 -14.78
N SER A 6 10.08 18.21 -14.69
CA SER A 6 11.09 18.37 -15.69
C SER A 6 10.59 17.84 -17.02
N PRO A 7 10.98 18.45 -18.14
CA PRO A 7 10.69 17.89 -19.44
C PRO A 7 11.45 16.60 -19.71
N VAL A 8 12.39 16.25 -18.84
CA VAL A 8 13.16 15.02 -18.99
C VAL A 8 12.28 13.84 -18.63
N THR A 9 12.19 12.89 -19.54
CA THR A 9 11.30 11.73 -19.39
C THR A 9 11.59 10.95 -18.11
N GLY A 10 12.86 10.81 -17.74
CA GLY A 10 13.23 10.08 -16.54
C GLY A 10 12.66 10.70 -15.28
N ASP A 11 12.64 12.03 -15.20
CA ASP A 11 12.07 12.70 -14.05
C ASP A 11 10.58 12.52 -13.95
N TYR A 12 9.90 12.56 -15.08
CA TYR A 12 8.47 12.35 -15.11
C TYR A 12 8.12 10.93 -14.64
N THR A 13 8.86 9.93 -15.09
CA THR A 13 8.65 8.55 -14.66
C THR A 13 8.87 8.40 -13.16
N ARG A 14 9.90 9.03 -12.63
CA ARG A 14 10.18 8.99 -11.20
C ARG A 14 9.05 9.62 -10.39
N SER A 15 8.56 10.76 -10.84
CA SER A 15 7.43 11.43 -10.17
C SER A 15 6.20 10.54 -10.12
N ARG A 16 5.93 9.82 -11.20
CA ARG A 16 4.80 8.91 -11.25
C ARG A 16 4.95 7.75 -10.28
N ILE A 17 6.16 7.19 -10.18
CA ILE A 17 6.46 6.11 -9.24
C ILE A 17 6.25 6.59 -7.81
N TYR A 18 6.80 7.75 -7.46
CA TYR A 18 6.62 8.31 -6.12
C TYR A 18 5.15 8.55 -5.80
N SER A 19 4.40 9.07 -6.76
CA SER A 19 2.99 9.34 -6.56
C SER A 19 2.23 8.06 -6.23
N LEU A 20 2.52 6.97 -6.94
CA LEU A 20 1.84 5.70 -6.71
C LEU A 20 2.31 5.06 -5.40
N GLN A 21 3.61 5.11 -5.09
CA GLN A 21 4.13 4.63 -3.82
C GLN A 21 3.48 5.35 -2.65
N ASN A 22 3.36 6.66 -2.75
CA ASN A 22 2.74 7.46 -1.71
C ASN A 22 1.26 7.12 -1.55
N ALA A 23 0.58 6.88 -2.66
CA ALA A 23 -0.83 6.48 -2.63
C ALA A 23 -1.01 5.13 -1.92
N VAL A 24 -0.11 4.20 -2.17
CA VAL A 24 -0.12 2.91 -1.49
C VAL A 24 0.12 3.10 0.01
N TYR A 25 1.14 3.87 0.37
CA TYR A 25 1.48 4.12 1.76
C TYR A 25 0.31 4.74 2.52
N ILE A 26 -0.29 5.77 1.96
CA ILE A 26 -1.41 6.46 2.60
C ILE A 26 -2.58 5.50 2.85
N ARG A 27 -2.89 4.67 1.87
CA ARG A 27 -4.01 3.73 2.00
C ARG A 27 -3.75 2.66 3.04
N LEU A 28 -2.51 2.21 3.18
CA LEU A 28 -2.17 1.19 4.18
C LEU A 28 -2.08 1.79 5.58
N GLU A 29 -1.58 3.01 5.71
CA GLU A 29 -1.32 3.65 7.00
C GLU A 29 -2.58 4.28 7.61
N THR A 30 -3.50 4.75 6.80
CA THR A 30 -4.69 5.44 7.27
C THR A 30 -5.72 4.43 7.78
N PRO A 31 -6.19 4.54 9.03
CA PRO A 31 -7.28 3.67 9.50
C PRO A 31 -8.55 3.92 8.69
N LEU A 32 -9.16 2.84 8.23
CA LEU A 32 -10.37 2.93 7.41
C LEU A 32 -11.45 3.69 8.18
N GLY A 33 -12.06 4.66 7.51
CA GLY A 33 -13.12 5.47 8.07
C GLY A 33 -12.65 6.68 8.84
N SER A 34 -11.33 6.85 9.04
CA SER A 34 -10.82 7.96 9.84
C SER A 34 -10.64 9.26 9.08
N TYR A 35 -10.60 9.19 7.75
CA TYR A 35 -10.43 10.38 6.93
C TYR A 35 -11.80 10.95 6.57
N TRP A 36 -12.10 12.14 7.09
CA TRP A 36 -13.44 12.73 6.94
C TRP A 36 -13.82 13.00 5.48
N ALA A 37 -12.83 13.32 4.64
CA ALA A 37 -13.09 13.66 3.24
C ALA A 37 -13.39 12.43 2.38
N ASP A 38 -12.96 11.25 2.83
CA ASP A 38 -13.20 10.00 2.10
C ASP A 38 -13.20 8.84 3.09
N PRO A 39 -14.37 8.49 3.63
CA PRO A 39 -14.43 7.39 4.61
C PRO A 39 -14.11 6.02 4.04
N THR A 40 -14.00 5.89 2.73
CA THR A 40 -13.60 4.61 2.12
C THR A 40 -12.09 4.47 1.98
N LEU A 41 -11.35 5.55 2.27
CA LEU A 41 -9.89 5.51 2.20
C LEU A 41 -9.32 4.88 3.47
N GLY A 42 -8.35 3.98 3.28
CA GLY A 42 -7.64 3.41 4.39
C GLY A 42 -7.73 1.90 4.48
N SER A 43 -7.20 1.35 5.55
CA SER A 43 -7.13 -0.09 5.75
C SER A 43 -7.54 -0.46 7.16
N ARG A 44 -7.76 -1.76 7.36
CA ARG A 44 -8.08 -2.32 8.66
C ARG A 44 -6.84 -2.92 9.35
N LEU A 45 -5.64 -2.60 8.85
CA LEU A 45 -4.41 -3.17 9.41
C LEU A 45 -4.22 -2.84 10.88
N HIS A 46 -4.72 -1.70 11.34
CA HIS A 46 -4.65 -1.32 12.75
C HIS A 46 -5.40 -2.29 13.67
N GLU A 47 -6.34 -3.05 13.13
CA GLU A 47 -7.10 -4.02 13.92
C GLU A 47 -6.27 -5.24 14.29
N LEU A 48 -5.12 -5.44 13.64
CA LEU A 48 -4.28 -6.61 13.89
C LEU A 48 -3.41 -6.50 15.13
N ARG A 49 -3.40 -5.35 15.78
CA ARG A 49 -2.48 -5.07 16.89
C ARG A 49 -2.68 -5.98 18.10
N ARG A 50 -3.81 -6.63 18.22
CA ARG A 50 -4.12 -7.49 19.37
C ARG A 50 -4.29 -8.95 19.00
N GLU A 51 -4.04 -9.29 17.75
CA GLU A 51 -4.16 -10.66 17.30
C GLU A 51 -2.92 -11.46 17.72
N LYS A 52 -3.14 -12.69 18.16
CA LYS A 52 -2.06 -13.55 18.63
C LYS A 52 -1.78 -14.71 17.70
N ASP A 53 -2.72 -15.05 16.84
CA ASP A 53 -2.59 -16.17 15.92
C ASP A 53 -1.86 -15.70 14.66
N LEU A 54 -0.56 -15.98 14.60
CA LEU A 54 0.27 -15.48 13.48
C LEU A 54 -0.21 -15.92 12.10
N PRO A 55 -0.59 -17.18 11.87
CA PRO A 55 -1.10 -17.54 10.53
C PRO A 55 -2.33 -16.76 10.16
N ARG A 56 -3.24 -16.55 11.11
CA ARG A 56 -4.43 -15.77 10.86
C ARG A 56 -4.10 -14.30 10.59
N VAL A 57 -3.16 -13.75 11.37
CA VAL A 57 -2.74 -12.36 11.20
C VAL A 57 -2.18 -12.12 9.81
N ARG A 58 -1.35 -13.05 9.32
CA ARG A 58 -0.78 -12.93 7.98
C ARG A 58 -1.87 -12.92 6.92
N LEU A 59 -2.81 -13.83 7.02
CA LEU A 59 -3.91 -13.92 6.08
C LEU A 59 -4.75 -12.66 6.08
N LEU A 60 -5.09 -12.17 7.27
CA LEU A 60 -5.88 -10.95 7.41
C LEU A 60 -5.11 -9.73 6.89
N ALA A 61 -3.81 -9.66 7.17
CA ALA A 61 -3.00 -8.55 6.69
C ALA A 61 -3.00 -8.48 5.17
N GLU A 62 -2.87 -9.61 4.50
CA GLU A 62 -2.95 -9.65 3.04
C GLU A 62 -4.31 -9.21 2.54
N GLN A 63 -5.37 -9.69 3.15
CA GLN A 63 -6.73 -9.34 2.75
C GLN A 63 -6.98 -7.84 2.94
N TYR A 64 -6.60 -7.31 4.10
CA TYR A 64 -6.83 -5.91 4.41
C TYR A 64 -6.00 -4.99 3.50
N ALA A 65 -4.78 -5.41 3.19
CA ALA A 65 -3.95 -4.64 2.25
C ALA A 65 -4.57 -4.62 0.86
N ARG A 66 -5.06 -5.75 0.39
CA ARG A 66 -5.71 -5.81 -0.93
C ARG A 66 -6.96 -4.96 -0.98
N GLN A 67 -7.77 -4.99 0.08
CA GLN A 67 -8.95 -4.15 0.16
C GLN A 67 -8.59 -2.68 0.09
N ALA A 68 -7.57 -2.29 0.85
CA ALA A 68 -7.15 -0.89 0.91
C ALA A 68 -6.64 -0.39 -0.43
N LEU A 69 -6.05 -1.26 -1.24
CA LEU A 69 -5.42 -0.89 -2.50
C LEU A 69 -6.31 -1.13 -3.71
N GLN A 70 -7.51 -1.67 -3.50
CA GLN A 70 -8.41 -2.01 -4.61
C GLN A 70 -8.74 -0.80 -5.48
N SER A 71 -8.89 0.38 -4.86
CA SER A 71 -9.22 1.59 -5.61
C SER A 71 -8.16 1.95 -6.63
N LEU A 72 -6.90 1.62 -6.36
CA LEU A 72 -5.83 1.88 -7.33
C LEU A 72 -5.96 1.02 -8.57
N LEU A 73 -6.46 -0.20 -8.41
CA LEU A 73 -6.75 -1.06 -9.55
C LEU A 73 -7.98 -0.55 -10.31
N ASP A 74 -9.02 -0.16 -9.56
CA ASP A 74 -10.26 0.32 -10.16
C ASP A 74 -10.03 1.60 -10.95
N ASP A 75 -9.15 2.47 -10.46
CA ASP A 75 -8.84 3.74 -11.13
C ASP A 75 -7.87 3.58 -12.28
N GLY A 76 -7.29 2.40 -12.46
CA GLY A 76 -6.29 2.18 -13.50
C GLY A 76 -4.91 2.73 -13.20
N ARG A 77 -4.68 3.22 -11.98
CA ARG A 77 -3.35 3.71 -11.58
C ARG A 77 -2.36 2.56 -11.41
N ALA A 78 -2.87 1.40 -11.02
CA ALA A 78 -2.07 0.19 -10.94
C ALA A 78 -2.71 -0.86 -11.84
N GLU A 79 -1.87 -1.59 -12.58
CA GLU A 79 -2.34 -2.68 -13.43
C GLU A 79 -2.52 -3.94 -12.61
N SER A 80 -1.62 -4.20 -11.67
CA SER A 80 -1.72 -5.34 -10.79
C SER A 80 -1.06 -5.04 -9.45
N ILE A 81 -1.53 -5.70 -8.41
CA ILE A 81 -0.98 -5.57 -7.07
C ILE A 81 -0.90 -6.96 -6.45
N THR A 82 0.28 -7.30 -5.96
CA THR A 82 0.53 -8.56 -5.27
C THR A 82 0.96 -8.25 -3.85
N VAL A 83 0.40 -8.94 -2.87
CA VAL A 83 0.71 -8.72 -1.46
C VAL A 83 1.20 -10.03 -0.86
N ASP A 84 2.40 -9.99 -0.30
CA ASP A 84 2.96 -11.09 0.48
C ASP A 84 3.32 -10.58 1.87
N THR A 85 3.62 -11.49 2.77
CA THR A 85 4.02 -11.14 4.13
C THR A 85 5.30 -11.88 4.48
N ARG A 86 6.06 -11.28 5.39
CA ARG A 86 7.18 -11.95 6.02
C ARG A 86 7.31 -11.49 7.46
N ASP A 87 8.03 -12.24 8.26
CA ASP A 87 8.25 -11.87 9.65
C ASP A 87 9.16 -10.65 9.72
N GLY A 88 8.77 -9.70 10.54
CA GLY A 88 9.61 -8.56 10.87
C GLY A 88 10.24 -8.77 12.23
N GLN A 89 10.60 -7.67 12.88
CA GLN A 89 11.07 -7.71 14.25
C GLN A 89 9.93 -8.15 15.16
N LYS A 90 10.28 -8.53 16.40
CA LYS A 90 9.28 -8.98 17.36
C LYS A 90 8.15 -7.94 17.48
N GLY A 91 6.94 -8.40 17.28
CA GLY A 91 5.78 -7.53 17.33
C GLY A 91 5.45 -6.83 16.01
N TRP A 92 6.17 -7.15 14.95
CA TRP A 92 5.97 -6.55 13.63
C TRP A 92 5.84 -7.60 12.55
N LEU A 93 5.02 -7.29 11.58
CA LEU A 93 4.86 -8.07 10.35
C LEU A 93 5.20 -7.14 9.19
N VAL A 94 5.89 -7.64 8.19
CA VAL A 94 6.23 -6.83 7.02
C VAL A 94 5.40 -7.27 5.84
N LEU A 95 4.67 -6.33 5.26
CA LEU A 95 3.96 -6.55 4.01
C LEU A 95 4.89 -6.24 2.85
N LEU A 96 4.95 -7.16 1.91
CA LEU A 96 5.69 -6.96 0.66
C LEU A 96 4.65 -6.72 -0.43
N VAL A 97 4.55 -5.47 -0.87
CA VAL A 97 3.54 -5.08 -1.85
C VAL A 97 4.25 -4.83 -3.18
N THR A 98 3.93 -5.64 -4.17
CA THR A 98 4.46 -5.45 -5.52
C THR A 98 3.38 -4.83 -6.37
N VAL A 99 3.67 -3.66 -6.90
CA VAL A 99 2.73 -2.88 -7.69
C VAL A 99 3.28 -2.74 -9.10
N THR A 100 2.47 -3.08 -10.10
CA THR A 100 2.79 -2.83 -11.48
C THR A 100 1.94 -1.66 -11.94
N ASP A 101 2.59 -0.59 -12.40
CA ASP A 101 1.86 0.59 -12.84
C ASP A 101 1.23 0.38 -14.21
N GLY A 102 0.52 1.40 -14.69
CA GLY A 102 -0.19 1.30 -15.96
C GLY A 102 0.70 1.14 -17.19
N THR A 103 2.00 1.32 -17.03
CA THR A 103 2.96 1.13 -18.13
C THR A 103 3.66 -0.22 -18.06
N GLY A 104 3.33 -1.03 -17.06
CA GLY A 104 3.94 -2.34 -16.90
C GLY A 104 5.21 -2.37 -16.08
N GLU A 105 5.58 -1.25 -15.43
CA GLU A 105 6.76 -1.18 -14.58
C GLU A 105 6.44 -1.70 -13.18
N PRO A 106 7.07 -2.81 -12.75
CA PRO A 106 6.85 -3.31 -11.40
C PRO A 106 7.81 -2.69 -10.41
N TYR A 107 7.36 -2.53 -9.18
CA TYR A 107 8.23 -2.16 -8.06
C TYR A 107 7.63 -2.70 -6.78
N THR A 108 8.51 -2.97 -5.81
CA THR A 108 8.12 -3.59 -4.55
C THR A 108 8.32 -2.62 -3.41
N LEU A 109 7.33 -2.56 -2.54
CA LEU A 109 7.35 -1.73 -1.34
C LEU A 109 7.33 -2.64 -0.13
N GLN A 110 8.00 -2.22 0.94
CA GLN A 110 7.91 -2.90 2.23
C GLN A 110 7.14 -1.99 3.18
N HIS A 111 6.13 -2.56 3.82
CA HIS A 111 5.31 -1.79 4.76
C HIS A 111 5.24 -2.55 6.09
N PRO A 112 5.90 -2.05 7.14
CA PRO A 112 5.83 -2.71 8.44
C PRO A 112 4.47 -2.47 9.10
N VAL A 113 3.94 -3.52 9.69
CA VAL A 113 2.66 -3.46 10.39
C VAL A 113 2.90 -3.92 11.83
N ARG A 114 2.49 -3.10 12.77
CA ARG A 114 2.62 -3.44 14.17
C ARG A 114 1.48 -4.38 14.58
N ILE A 115 1.84 -5.52 15.16
CA ILE A 115 0.85 -6.51 15.58
C ILE A 115 0.85 -6.73 17.09
N ARG A 116 1.68 -5.97 17.82
CA ARG A 116 1.70 -5.99 19.28
C ARG A 116 1.82 -4.59 19.85
#